data_ae203387b70b33fe352f95612e0bd2c0
#
_entry.id   ae203387b70b33fe352f95612e0bd2c0
#
_cell.length_a   1.000
_cell.length_b   1.000
_cell.length_c   1.000
_cell.angle_alpha   90.00
_cell.angle_beta   90.00
_cell.angle_gamma   90.00
#
_symmetry.space_group_name_H-M   'P 1'
#
loop_
_entity.id
_entity.type
_entity.pdbx_description
1 polymer ?
#
loop_
_entity_poly.entity_id
_entity_poly.type
_entity_poly.pdbx_seq_one_letter_code
_entity_poly.pdbx_strand_id
1 'polypeptide(L)'
;MSDPVFVAFASQKGGSGKSTLTALTASYLHYVEGVDVLVVDCDSRQYTQKDYRDHDIVVINETPALKKAFMNFYKRFDKQPYEILYATPATAIEQAEEYMKDYPAPKVVFFDITGTINDMDLVNLLAQMHYLFIPITTDTGDMKSSIRFANKVMSEMIAPGGSSIKEIKLVWNRIPSRKKSKLCELIDNYLEELQLSSLNTVLSNSARYSKDDGGMAARPTIFRSTMMPPDKQLLKDSDLPELVRELREIINV
;
A
#
# COMPACT_ATOMS: atom_id res chain seq x y z
N MET A 1 7.31 -22.89 7.61
CA MET A 1 7.30 -21.46 7.19
C MET A 1 6.05 -20.86 7.79
N SER A 2 6.09 -19.61 8.24
CA SER A 2 4.87 -18.94 8.71
C SER A 2 3.99 -18.61 7.51
N ASP A 3 2.66 -18.72 7.68
CA ASP A 3 1.71 -18.33 6.64
C ASP A 3 1.90 -16.86 6.26
N PRO A 4 1.64 -16.47 5.00
CA PRO A 4 1.76 -15.10 4.56
C PRO A 4 0.74 -14.19 5.25
N VAL A 5 1.12 -12.94 5.46
CA VAL A 5 0.24 -11.93 6.02
C VAL A 5 -0.49 -11.20 4.89
N PHE A 6 -1.82 -11.21 4.90
CA PHE A 6 -2.67 -10.53 3.92
C PHE A 6 -2.99 -9.11 4.38
N VAL A 7 -2.65 -8.14 3.55
CA VAL A 7 -2.74 -6.71 3.88
C VAL A 7 -3.43 -5.96 2.74
N ALA A 8 -4.31 -5.02 3.07
CA ALA A 8 -4.86 -4.12 2.07
C ALA A 8 -4.90 -2.66 2.56
N PHE A 9 -4.67 -1.74 1.64
CA PHE A 9 -5.10 -0.36 1.80
C PHE A 9 -6.52 -0.23 1.23
N ALA A 10 -7.49 0.08 2.06
CA ALA A 10 -8.91 0.06 1.68
C ALA A 10 -9.60 1.39 1.96
N SER A 11 -10.51 1.82 1.09
CA SER A 11 -11.41 2.95 1.32
C SER A 11 -12.54 2.94 0.30
N GLN A 12 -13.68 3.52 0.64
CA GLN A 12 -14.81 3.66 -0.28
C GLN A 12 -14.57 4.72 -1.37
N LYS A 13 -13.69 5.69 -1.09
CA LYS A 13 -13.48 6.83 -1.99
C LYS A 13 -12.34 6.55 -2.98
N GLY A 14 -12.58 6.87 -4.26
CA GLY A 14 -11.54 6.92 -5.27
C GLY A 14 -10.52 8.04 -4.97
N GLY A 15 -9.28 7.87 -5.41
CA GLY A 15 -8.24 8.90 -5.26
C GLY A 15 -7.68 9.10 -3.86
N SER A 16 -8.02 8.25 -2.87
CA SER A 16 -7.48 8.32 -1.51
C SER A 16 -5.99 7.92 -1.39
N GLY A 17 -5.40 7.39 -2.46
CA GLY A 17 -4.00 7.00 -2.53
C GLY A 17 -3.72 5.52 -2.23
N LYS A 18 -4.73 4.64 -2.19
CA LYS A 18 -4.58 3.20 -1.93
C LYS A 18 -3.48 2.54 -2.78
N SER A 19 -3.62 2.59 -4.09
CA SER A 19 -2.67 1.96 -5.03
C SER A 19 -1.27 2.56 -4.92
N THR A 20 -1.17 3.87 -4.67
CA THR A 20 0.12 4.54 -4.43
C THR A 20 0.76 4.03 -3.12
N LEU A 21 -0.02 3.90 -2.05
CA LEU A 21 0.46 3.38 -0.77
C LEU A 21 0.85 1.91 -0.88
N THR A 22 0.06 1.10 -1.60
CA THR A 22 0.39 -0.29 -1.90
C THR A 22 1.73 -0.39 -2.62
N ALA A 23 1.92 0.33 -3.74
CA ALA A 23 3.17 0.31 -4.51
C ALA A 23 4.37 0.78 -3.68
N LEU A 24 4.25 1.89 -2.94
CA LEU A 24 5.33 2.43 -2.13
C LEU A 24 5.73 1.50 -0.97
N THR A 25 4.74 0.94 -0.27
CA THR A 25 4.99 0.03 0.86
C THR A 25 5.57 -1.29 0.39
N ALA A 26 4.99 -1.89 -0.67
CA ALA A 26 5.49 -3.11 -1.28
C ALA A 26 6.93 -2.96 -1.76
N SER A 27 7.23 -1.87 -2.49
CA SER A 27 8.57 -1.59 -3.00
C SER A 27 9.58 -1.35 -1.87
N TYR A 28 9.20 -0.60 -0.85
CA TYR A 28 10.09 -0.36 0.28
C TYR A 28 10.41 -1.66 1.03
N LEU A 29 9.39 -2.44 1.37
CA LEU A 29 9.57 -3.74 2.03
C LEU A 29 10.44 -4.68 1.20
N HIS A 30 10.18 -4.81 -0.10
CA HIS A 30 10.90 -5.73 -0.95
C HIS A 30 12.33 -5.29 -1.23
N TYR A 31 12.52 -4.05 -1.70
CA TYR A 31 13.82 -3.58 -2.21
C TYR A 31 14.73 -2.97 -1.15
N VAL A 32 14.17 -2.45 -0.04
CA VAL A 32 14.96 -1.80 1.01
C VAL A 32 15.12 -2.72 2.21
N GLU A 33 14.03 -3.36 2.65
CA GLU A 33 14.01 -4.22 3.85
C GLU A 33 14.26 -5.71 3.52
N GLY A 34 14.26 -6.08 2.24
CA GLY A 34 14.50 -7.46 1.80
C GLY A 34 13.38 -8.45 2.14
N VAL A 35 12.18 -7.97 2.45
CA VAL A 35 11.00 -8.80 2.73
C VAL A 35 10.43 -9.35 1.43
N ASP A 36 10.06 -10.62 1.36
CA ASP A 36 9.40 -11.20 0.20
C ASP A 36 7.94 -10.75 0.15
N VAL A 37 7.58 -10.11 -0.95
CA VAL A 37 6.28 -9.47 -1.18
C VAL A 37 5.63 -10.01 -2.44
N LEU A 38 4.32 -10.20 -2.39
CA LEU A 38 3.45 -10.40 -3.55
C LEU A 38 2.41 -9.27 -3.56
N VAL A 39 2.03 -8.80 -4.74
CA VAL A 39 0.93 -7.85 -4.91
C VAL A 39 -0.15 -8.51 -5.76
N VAL A 40 -1.40 -8.40 -5.35
CA VAL A 40 -2.57 -8.80 -6.13
C VAL A 40 -3.37 -7.56 -6.47
N ASP A 41 -3.39 -7.21 -7.74
CA ASP A 41 -4.16 -6.08 -8.29
C ASP A 41 -5.59 -6.54 -8.55
N CYS A 42 -6.52 -6.09 -7.72
CA CYS A 42 -7.93 -6.45 -7.77
C CYS A 42 -8.79 -5.39 -8.47
N ASP A 43 -8.18 -4.34 -9.03
CA ASP A 43 -8.90 -3.33 -9.81
C ASP A 43 -9.03 -3.74 -11.28
N SER A 44 -9.98 -4.63 -11.57
CA SER A 44 -10.24 -5.11 -12.92
C SER A 44 -10.62 -4.01 -13.95
N ARG A 45 -10.89 -2.80 -13.49
CA ARG A 45 -11.21 -1.66 -14.37
C ARG A 45 -10.01 -0.85 -14.78
N GLN A 46 -8.99 -0.74 -13.92
CA GLN A 46 -7.84 0.13 -14.13
C GLN A 46 -6.49 -0.59 -14.05
N TYR A 47 -6.39 -1.76 -13.37
CA TYR A 47 -5.12 -2.49 -13.16
C TYR A 47 -3.94 -1.57 -12.83
N THR A 48 -4.12 -0.73 -11.80
CA THR A 48 -3.21 0.37 -11.47
C THR A 48 -1.78 -0.11 -11.18
N GLN A 49 -1.61 -1.26 -10.55
CA GLN A 49 -0.28 -1.80 -10.25
C GLN A 49 0.40 -2.32 -11.53
N LYS A 50 -0.37 -2.85 -12.47
CA LYS A 50 0.13 -3.22 -13.79
C LYS A 50 0.59 -2.00 -14.55
N ASP A 51 -0.24 -0.96 -14.61
CA ASP A 51 0.11 0.28 -15.30
C ASP A 51 1.38 0.90 -14.72
N TYR A 52 1.57 0.85 -13.40
CA TYR A 52 2.82 1.27 -12.76
C TYR A 52 4.01 0.42 -13.24
N ARG A 53 3.86 -0.91 -13.32
CA ARG A 53 4.91 -1.81 -13.78
C ARG A 53 5.27 -1.55 -15.25
N ASP A 54 4.29 -1.45 -16.13
CA ASP A 54 4.49 -1.21 -17.56
C ASP A 54 5.13 0.17 -17.79
N HIS A 55 4.69 1.19 -17.07
CA HIS A 55 5.30 2.52 -17.09
C HIS A 55 6.76 2.51 -16.60
N ASP A 56 7.05 1.84 -15.49
CA ASP A 56 8.42 1.70 -14.96
C ASP A 56 9.36 1.07 -16.00
N ILE A 57 8.90 0.02 -16.69
CA ILE A 57 9.68 -0.66 -17.74
C ILE A 57 10.05 0.32 -18.86
N VAL A 58 9.07 1.10 -19.32
CA VAL A 58 9.29 2.10 -20.38
C VAL A 58 10.29 3.17 -19.90
N VAL A 59 10.04 3.81 -18.76
CA VAL A 59 10.86 4.90 -18.23
C VAL A 59 12.30 4.45 -17.95
N ILE A 60 12.47 3.25 -17.37
CA ILE A 60 13.81 2.70 -17.11
C ILE A 60 14.55 2.44 -18.43
N ASN A 61 13.88 1.90 -19.44
CA ASN A 61 14.52 1.60 -20.74
C ASN A 61 14.86 2.86 -21.54
N GLU A 62 14.01 3.86 -21.52
CA GLU A 62 14.20 5.10 -22.27
C GLU A 62 15.15 6.08 -21.58
N THR A 63 15.43 5.92 -20.29
CA THR A 63 16.28 6.80 -19.51
C THR A 63 17.64 6.13 -19.21
N PRO A 64 18.74 6.43 -19.94
CA PRO A 64 20.01 5.72 -19.78
C PRO A 64 20.58 5.73 -18.36
N ALA A 65 20.38 6.83 -17.63
CA ALA A 65 20.83 6.93 -16.23
C ALA A 65 20.04 6.00 -15.30
N LEU A 66 18.72 5.90 -15.48
CA LEU A 66 17.87 4.98 -14.71
C LEU A 66 18.14 3.52 -15.07
N LYS A 67 18.32 3.21 -16.34
CA LYS A 67 18.72 1.87 -16.80
C LYS A 67 20.03 1.43 -16.16
N LYS A 68 21.03 2.32 -16.11
CA LYS A 68 22.29 2.05 -15.42
C LYS A 68 22.09 1.85 -13.91
N ALA A 69 21.26 2.68 -13.28
CA ALA A 69 20.94 2.55 -11.85
C ALA A 69 20.24 1.23 -11.55
N PHE A 70 19.25 0.85 -12.35
CA PHE A 70 18.54 -0.42 -12.30
C PHE A 70 19.49 -1.61 -12.42
N MET A 71 20.30 -1.66 -13.46
CA MET A 71 21.29 -2.73 -13.65
C MET A 71 22.28 -2.84 -12.47
N ASN A 72 22.75 -1.70 -11.95
CA ASN A 72 23.66 -1.69 -10.81
C ASN A 72 22.98 -2.13 -9.50
N PHE A 73 21.71 -1.85 -9.33
CA PHE A 73 20.93 -2.32 -8.21
C PHE A 73 20.81 -3.85 -8.24
N TYR A 74 20.33 -4.42 -9.36
CA TYR A 74 20.11 -5.87 -9.49
C TYR A 74 21.40 -6.71 -9.55
N LYS A 75 22.56 -6.11 -9.81
CA LYS A 75 23.86 -6.79 -9.61
C LYS A 75 24.16 -7.13 -8.14
N ARG A 76 23.52 -6.45 -7.21
CA ARG A 76 23.76 -6.56 -5.76
C ARG A 76 22.54 -7.07 -4.99
N PHE A 77 21.38 -6.96 -5.59
CA PHE A 77 20.11 -7.38 -5.03
C PHE A 77 19.80 -8.80 -5.54
N ASP A 78 19.93 -9.78 -4.65
CA ASP A 78 19.81 -11.21 -4.98
C ASP A 78 18.34 -11.67 -5.02
N LYS A 79 17.47 -10.85 -5.59
CA LYS A 79 16.05 -11.16 -5.78
C LYS A 79 15.56 -10.57 -7.11
N GLN A 80 14.49 -11.16 -7.64
CA GLN A 80 13.75 -10.59 -8.78
C GLN A 80 12.79 -9.48 -8.30
N PRO A 81 12.27 -8.65 -9.20
CA PRO A 81 11.14 -7.79 -8.88
C PRO A 81 10.00 -8.63 -8.29
N TYR A 82 9.33 -8.10 -7.25
CA TYR A 82 8.17 -8.80 -6.71
C TYR A 82 7.09 -8.99 -7.76
N GLU A 83 6.34 -10.10 -7.66
CA GLU A 83 5.29 -10.41 -8.63
C GLU A 83 4.04 -9.56 -8.38
N ILE A 84 3.33 -9.26 -9.47
CA ILE A 84 2.03 -8.59 -9.45
C ILE A 84 1.04 -9.51 -10.20
N LEU A 85 0.13 -10.10 -9.45
CA LEU A 85 -0.96 -10.90 -10.01
C LEU A 85 -2.16 -10.01 -10.33
N TYR A 86 -2.95 -10.41 -11.29
CA TYR A 86 -4.19 -9.73 -11.69
C TYR A 86 -5.37 -10.60 -11.39
N ALA A 87 -6.32 -10.09 -10.60
CA ALA A 87 -7.46 -10.84 -10.15
C ALA A 87 -8.71 -9.97 -10.09
N THR A 88 -9.85 -10.59 -9.99
CA THR A 88 -11.06 -9.95 -9.49
C THR A 88 -11.13 -10.13 -7.98
N PRO A 89 -11.93 -9.36 -7.23
CA PRO A 89 -12.13 -9.61 -5.81
C PRO A 89 -12.55 -11.05 -5.50
N ALA A 90 -13.34 -11.67 -6.38
CA ALA A 90 -13.81 -13.05 -6.22
C ALA A 90 -12.69 -14.11 -6.35
N THR A 91 -11.64 -13.84 -7.13
CA THR A 91 -10.59 -14.82 -7.45
C THR A 91 -9.24 -14.49 -6.82
N ALA A 92 -9.13 -13.37 -6.11
CA ALA A 92 -7.85 -12.83 -5.65
C ALA A 92 -7.11 -13.75 -4.68
N ILE A 93 -7.82 -14.36 -3.75
CA ILE A 93 -7.23 -15.29 -2.77
C ILE A 93 -6.78 -16.57 -3.47
N GLU A 94 -7.65 -17.16 -4.30
CA GLU A 94 -7.34 -18.39 -5.04
C GLU A 94 -6.09 -18.21 -5.91
N GLN A 95 -5.97 -17.09 -6.62
CA GLN A 95 -4.80 -16.81 -7.44
C GLN A 95 -3.52 -16.63 -6.63
N ALA A 96 -3.62 -15.98 -5.46
CA ALA A 96 -2.47 -15.85 -4.55
C ALA A 96 -2.04 -17.22 -4.01
N GLU A 97 -2.99 -18.07 -3.62
CA GLU A 97 -2.72 -19.42 -3.14
C GLU A 97 -2.15 -20.32 -4.24
N GLU A 98 -2.64 -20.21 -5.47
CA GLU A 98 -2.13 -20.95 -6.62
C GLU A 98 -0.67 -20.55 -6.92
N TYR A 99 -0.37 -19.26 -6.94
CA TYR A 99 1.00 -18.78 -7.09
C TYR A 99 1.93 -19.37 -6.02
N MET A 100 1.49 -19.44 -4.78
CA MET A 100 2.29 -19.96 -3.66
C MET A 100 2.49 -21.49 -3.68
N LYS A 101 1.79 -22.23 -4.54
CA LYS A 101 2.07 -23.67 -4.77
C LYS A 101 3.34 -23.87 -5.61
N ASP A 102 3.58 -22.97 -6.57
CA ASP A 102 4.66 -23.09 -7.54
C ASP A 102 5.90 -22.27 -7.17
N TYR A 103 5.74 -21.27 -6.32
CA TYR A 103 6.80 -20.33 -5.92
C TYR A 103 6.92 -20.23 -4.40
N PRO A 104 8.10 -19.82 -3.88
CA PRO A 104 8.28 -19.59 -2.45
C PRO A 104 7.23 -18.61 -1.91
N ALA A 105 6.58 -18.98 -0.82
CA ALA A 105 5.56 -18.15 -0.21
C ALA A 105 6.13 -16.80 0.25
N PRO A 106 5.52 -15.67 -0.14
CA PRO A 106 5.92 -14.35 0.33
C PRO A 106 5.63 -14.22 1.83
N LYS A 107 6.29 -13.27 2.49
CA LYS A 107 5.94 -12.90 3.87
C LYS A 107 4.67 -12.07 3.94
N VAL A 108 4.48 -11.21 2.94
CA VAL A 108 3.35 -10.28 2.85
C VAL A 108 2.73 -10.35 1.47
N VAL A 109 1.41 -10.46 1.42
CA VAL A 109 0.61 -10.30 0.20
C VAL A 109 -0.20 -9.02 0.34
N PHE A 110 0.05 -8.05 -0.52
CA PHE A 110 -0.75 -6.84 -0.62
C PHE A 110 -1.86 -7.02 -1.65
N PHE A 111 -3.08 -6.66 -1.26
CA PHE A 111 -4.23 -6.61 -2.17
C PHE A 111 -4.54 -5.14 -2.48
N ASP A 112 -4.38 -4.74 -3.73
CA ASP A 112 -4.80 -3.41 -4.21
C ASP A 112 -6.27 -3.46 -4.58
N ILE A 113 -7.09 -2.98 -3.68
CA ILE A 113 -8.54 -3.14 -3.71
C ILE A 113 -9.18 -1.80 -4.05
N THR A 114 -10.01 -1.78 -5.09
CA THR A 114 -10.86 -0.65 -5.41
C THR A 114 -12.33 -1.04 -5.33
N GLY A 115 -13.19 -0.07 -5.13
CA GLY A 115 -14.64 -0.30 -5.15
C GLY A 115 -15.37 0.07 -3.87
N THR A 116 -16.67 -0.13 -3.90
CA THR A 116 -17.58 0.17 -2.80
C THR A 116 -18.02 -1.12 -2.10
N ILE A 117 -18.26 -1.08 -0.80
CA ILE A 117 -18.75 -2.21 0.01
C ILE A 117 -20.13 -2.77 -0.45
N ASN A 118 -20.64 -2.33 -1.58
CA ASN A 118 -21.89 -2.86 -2.14
C ASN A 118 -21.67 -4.12 -3.00
N ASP A 119 -20.41 -4.51 -3.20
CA ASP A 119 -20.01 -5.71 -3.92
C ASP A 119 -19.68 -6.81 -2.90
N MET A 120 -20.43 -7.92 -2.95
CA MET A 120 -20.26 -9.04 -2.03
C MET A 120 -18.90 -9.72 -2.19
N ASP A 121 -18.35 -9.78 -3.40
CA ASP A 121 -17.03 -10.35 -3.64
C ASP A 121 -15.94 -9.52 -2.97
N LEU A 122 -16.09 -8.19 -3.00
CA LEU A 122 -15.21 -7.29 -2.28
C LEU A 122 -15.34 -7.44 -0.76
N VAL A 123 -16.55 -7.58 -0.24
CA VAL A 123 -16.79 -7.84 1.19
C VAL A 123 -16.13 -9.14 1.63
N ASN A 124 -16.30 -10.20 0.84
CA ASN A 124 -15.69 -11.51 1.10
C ASN A 124 -14.15 -11.44 1.05
N LEU A 125 -13.59 -10.70 0.11
CA LEU A 125 -12.15 -10.47 0.04
C LEU A 125 -11.64 -9.69 1.26
N LEU A 126 -12.30 -8.59 1.62
CA LEU A 126 -11.92 -7.80 2.80
C LEU A 126 -11.94 -8.62 4.09
N ALA A 127 -12.95 -9.50 4.25
CA ALA A 127 -13.07 -10.36 5.43
C ALA A 127 -11.90 -11.37 5.58
N GLN A 128 -11.16 -11.63 4.52
CA GLN A 128 -9.99 -12.53 4.51
C GLN A 128 -8.67 -11.80 4.74
N MET A 129 -8.66 -10.47 4.75
CA MET A 129 -7.47 -9.71 5.10
C MET A 129 -7.12 -9.88 6.58
N HIS A 130 -5.82 -9.88 6.89
CA HIS A 130 -5.36 -9.86 8.28
C HIS A 130 -5.27 -8.42 8.81
N TYR A 131 -4.87 -7.47 7.97
CA TYR A 131 -4.71 -6.06 8.34
C TYR A 131 -5.30 -5.15 7.26
N LEU A 132 -6.07 -4.16 7.71
CA LEU A 132 -6.62 -3.13 6.85
C LEU A 132 -6.08 -1.76 7.24
N PHE A 133 -5.49 -1.06 6.29
CA PHE A 133 -5.01 0.30 6.44
C PHE A 133 -5.91 1.24 5.63
N ILE A 134 -6.55 2.20 6.31
CA ILE A 134 -7.57 3.07 5.71
C ILE A 134 -7.01 4.49 5.59
N PRO A 135 -6.67 4.95 4.37
CA PRO A 135 -6.22 6.31 4.18
C PRO A 135 -7.28 7.33 4.61
N ILE A 136 -6.85 8.33 5.38
CA ILE A 136 -7.67 9.44 5.85
C ILE A 136 -6.95 10.77 5.57
N THR A 137 -7.68 11.80 5.20
CA THR A 137 -7.14 13.14 4.94
C THR A 137 -7.79 14.18 5.84
N THR A 138 -7.31 15.42 5.80
CA THR A 138 -7.95 16.54 6.50
C THR A 138 -9.15 17.13 5.76
N ASP A 139 -9.45 16.66 4.55
CA ASP A 139 -10.71 17.02 3.88
C ASP A 139 -11.88 16.39 4.62
N THR A 140 -12.88 17.22 4.96
CA THR A 140 -14.02 16.78 5.77
C THR A 140 -14.83 15.65 5.12
N GLY A 141 -14.97 15.65 3.80
CA GLY A 141 -15.70 14.62 3.08
C GLY A 141 -14.96 13.29 3.07
N ASP A 142 -13.65 13.33 2.82
CA ASP A 142 -12.78 12.16 2.83
C ASP A 142 -12.73 11.55 4.24
N MET A 143 -12.51 12.40 5.23
CA MET A 143 -12.42 12.01 6.64
C MET A 143 -13.68 11.28 7.10
N LYS A 144 -14.87 11.89 6.89
CA LYS A 144 -16.15 11.26 7.24
C LYS A 144 -16.37 9.94 6.52
N SER A 145 -15.99 9.85 5.23
CA SER A 145 -16.10 8.63 4.44
C SER A 145 -15.19 7.51 4.99
N SER A 146 -13.93 7.84 5.29
CA SER A 146 -12.96 6.87 5.82
C SER A 146 -13.35 6.36 7.20
N ILE A 147 -13.79 7.24 8.10
CA ILE A 147 -14.24 6.85 9.46
C ILE A 147 -15.51 5.96 9.37
N ARG A 148 -16.47 6.34 8.52
CA ARG A 148 -17.68 5.52 8.31
C ARG A 148 -17.34 4.15 7.74
N PHE A 149 -16.41 4.08 6.81
CA PHE A 149 -15.95 2.81 6.25
C PHE A 149 -15.29 1.95 7.33
N ALA A 150 -14.35 2.50 8.11
CA ALA A 150 -13.69 1.78 9.20
C ALA A 150 -14.70 1.24 10.22
N ASN A 151 -15.64 2.09 10.64
CA ASN A 151 -16.68 1.70 11.59
C ASN A 151 -17.61 0.60 11.02
N LYS A 152 -17.95 0.66 9.73
CA LYS A 152 -18.74 -0.37 9.06
C LYS A 152 -18.00 -1.72 9.03
N VAL A 153 -16.71 -1.73 8.69
CA VAL A 153 -15.89 -2.96 8.74
C VAL A 153 -15.82 -3.51 10.16
N MET A 154 -15.61 -2.64 11.16
CA MET A 154 -15.59 -3.04 12.56
C MET A 154 -16.91 -3.70 12.99
N SER A 155 -18.04 -3.04 12.73
CA SER A 155 -19.35 -3.48 13.20
C SER A 155 -19.94 -4.66 12.40
N GLU A 156 -19.68 -4.74 11.10
CA GLU A 156 -20.31 -5.72 10.21
C GLU A 156 -19.42 -6.94 9.90
N MET A 157 -18.10 -6.81 10.02
CA MET A 157 -17.17 -7.89 9.69
C MET A 157 -16.42 -8.44 10.91
N ILE A 158 -15.91 -7.55 11.79
CA ILE A 158 -15.11 -7.99 12.93
C ILE A 158 -15.99 -8.38 14.12
N ALA A 159 -16.90 -7.50 14.54
CA ALA A 159 -17.73 -7.73 15.73
C ALA A 159 -18.60 -9.00 15.67
N PRO A 160 -19.20 -9.38 14.52
CA PRO A 160 -19.98 -10.62 14.43
C PRO A 160 -19.11 -11.89 14.47
N GLY A 161 -17.78 -11.77 14.26
CA GLY A 161 -16.88 -12.90 14.02
C GLY A 161 -16.98 -13.41 12.57
N GLY A 162 -16.05 -14.26 12.17
CA GLY A 162 -16.03 -14.86 10.82
C GLY A 162 -15.14 -14.11 9.81
N SER A 163 -14.45 -13.04 10.21
CA SER A 163 -13.38 -12.44 9.42
C SER A 163 -12.01 -12.80 9.98
N SER A 164 -11.00 -12.77 9.10
CA SER A 164 -9.59 -12.96 9.48
C SER A 164 -8.94 -11.65 9.95
N ILE A 165 -9.67 -10.54 9.97
CA ILE A 165 -9.15 -9.21 10.28
C ILE A 165 -8.73 -9.15 11.74
N LYS A 166 -7.43 -8.95 11.96
CA LYS A 166 -6.82 -8.79 13.28
C LYS A 166 -6.85 -7.34 13.74
N GLU A 167 -6.62 -6.43 12.80
CA GLU A 167 -6.52 -5.01 13.12
C GLU A 167 -6.88 -4.11 11.93
N ILE A 168 -7.49 -2.96 12.26
CA ILE A 168 -7.74 -1.84 11.35
C ILE A 168 -6.99 -0.62 11.88
N LYS A 169 -6.24 0.07 11.00
CA LYS A 169 -5.60 1.35 11.32
C LYS A 169 -5.95 2.40 10.27
N LEU A 170 -6.24 3.60 10.72
CA LEU A 170 -6.33 4.73 9.81
C LEU A 170 -4.93 5.29 9.53
N VAL A 171 -4.69 5.73 8.30
CA VAL A 171 -3.39 6.26 7.85
C VAL A 171 -3.59 7.70 7.42
N TRP A 172 -3.09 8.65 8.20
CA TRP A 172 -3.12 10.07 7.83
C TRP A 172 -2.28 10.29 6.57
N ASN A 173 -2.95 10.60 5.46
CA ASN A 173 -2.37 10.75 4.13
C ASN A 173 -2.64 12.15 3.58
N ARG A 174 -1.68 12.67 2.79
CA ARG A 174 -1.76 14.01 2.18
C ARG A 174 -1.96 15.13 3.20
N ILE A 175 -1.32 15.02 4.33
CA ILE A 175 -1.39 16.04 5.39
C ILE A 175 -0.49 17.23 5.00
N PRO A 176 -0.92 18.49 5.21
CA PRO A 176 -0.14 19.66 4.83
C PRO A 176 1.24 19.76 5.51
N SER A 177 1.41 19.13 6.67
CA SER A 177 2.67 19.11 7.42
C SER A 177 3.08 17.68 7.79
N ARG A 178 4.36 17.48 8.12
CA ARG A 178 4.90 16.18 8.59
C ARG A 178 4.50 15.84 10.03
N LYS A 179 3.78 16.72 10.70
CA LYS A 179 3.29 16.50 12.07
C LYS A 179 1.78 16.52 12.08
N LYS A 180 1.19 15.74 12.97
CA LYS A 180 -0.25 15.80 13.22
C LYS A 180 -0.64 17.22 13.61
N SER A 181 -1.68 17.74 12.99
CA SER A 181 -2.28 19.00 13.36
C SER A 181 -3.22 18.80 14.56
N LYS A 182 -3.62 19.89 15.21
CA LYS A 182 -4.66 19.83 16.26
C LYS A 182 -5.96 19.15 15.78
N LEU A 183 -6.28 19.28 14.49
CA LEU A 183 -7.43 18.58 13.90
C LEU A 183 -7.19 17.08 13.89
N CYS A 184 -6.00 16.61 13.48
CA CYS A 184 -5.67 15.17 13.50
C CYS A 184 -5.77 14.62 14.92
N GLU A 185 -5.21 15.31 15.91
CA GLU A 185 -5.26 14.92 17.33
C GLU A 185 -6.71 14.83 17.85
N LEU A 186 -7.53 15.81 17.51
CA LEU A 186 -8.95 15.80 17.90
C LEU A 186 -9.71 14.62 17.25
N ILE A 187 -9.42 14.32 16.02
CA ILE A 187 -10.02 13.17 15.33
C ILE A 187 -9.48 11.84 15.88
N ASP A 188 -8.20 11.76 16.22
CA ASP A 188 -7.64 10.56 16.84
C ASP A 188 -8.35 10.25 18.18
N ASN A 189 -8.62 11.25 19.02
CA ASN A 189 -9.41 11.06 20.23
C ASN A 189 -10.84 10.56 19.93
N TYR A 190 -11.47 11.09 18.88
CA TYR A 190 -12.79 10.60 18.45
C TYR A 190 -12.74 9.15 17.90
N LEU A 191 -11.66 8.77 17.23
CA LEU A 191 -11.46 7.39 16.77
C LEU A 191 -11.37 6.41 17.94
N GLU A 192 -10.72 6.81 19.05
CA GLU A 192 -10.63 5.99 20.27
C GLU A 192 -12.00 5.69 20.86
N GLU A 193 -12.94 6.66 20.85
CA GLU A 193 -14.33 6.46 21.28
C GLU A 193 -15.05 5.41 20.41
N LEU A 194 -14.64 5.27 19.13
CA LEU A 194 -15.15 4.27 18.19
C LEU A 194 -14.37 2.95 18.22
N GLN A 195 -13.44 2.77 19.15
CA GLN A 195 -12.51 1.63 19.21
C GLN A 195 -11.66 1.48 17.94
N LEU A 196 -11.39 2.58 17.26
CA LEU A 196 -10.51 2.71 16.11
C LEU A 196 -9.26 3.49 16.50
N SER A 197 -8.21 3.37 15.71
CA SER A 197 -6.99 4.18 15.92
C SER A 197 -6.31 4.51 14.60
N SER A 198 -5.52 5.57 14.60
CA SER A 198 -4.66 5.92 13.48
C SER A 198 -3.21 5.51 13.74
N LEU A 199 -2.41 5.44 12.67
CA LEU A 199 -0.96 5.37 12.79
C LEU A 199 -0.41 6.65 13.42
N ASN A 200 0.74 6.52 14.09
CA ASN A 200 1.47 7.68 14.60
C ASN A 200 2.08 8.49 13.45
N THR A 201 2.58 7.79 12.44
CA THR A 201 3.17 8.39 11.24
C THR A 201 2.10 9.03 10.37
N VAL A 202 2.38 10.24 9.91
CA VAL A 202 1.57 10.94 8.92
C VAL A 202 2.33 11.05 7.61
N LEU A 203 1.65 10.86 6.50
CA LEU A 203 2.22 11.13 5.17
C LEU A 203 1.90 12.55 4.75
N SER A 204 2.95 13.34 4.57
CA SER A 204 2.82 14.71 4.09
C SER A 204 2.35 14.76 2.64
N ASN A 205 1.63 15.83 2.28
CA ASN A 205 1.27 16.08 0.89
C ASN A 205 2.53 16.47 0.09
N SER A 206 3.02 15.56 -0.72
CA SER A 206 4.23 15.75 -1.50
C SER A 206 4.13 15.09 -2.87
N ALA A 207 4.48 15.83 -3.91
CA ALA A 207 4.56 15.31 -5.28
C ALA A 207 5.57 14.15 -5.43
N ARG A 208 6.51 13.98 -4.48
CA ARG A 208 7.48 12.87 -4.51
C ARG A 208 6.80 11.50 -4.51
N TYR A 209 5.71 11.33 -3.78
CA TYR A 209 4.99 10.06 -3.68
C TYR A 209 4.33 9.59 -5.00
N SER A 210 4.23 10.49 -5.98
CA SER A 210 3.74 10.17 -7.33
C SER A 210 4.84 10.26 -8.39
N LYS A 211 6.12 10.47 -7.97
CA LYS A 211 7.21 10.65 -8.92
C LYS A 211 7.68 9.30 -9.46
N ASP A 212 7.38 9.05 -10.72
CA ASP A 212 7.66 7.81 -11.44
C ASP A 212 8.27 8.00 -12.83
N ASP A 213 8.46 9.26 -13.29
CA ASP A 213 8.90 9.61 -14.63
C ASP A 213 10.40 9.85 -14.77
N GLY A 214 11.16 9.71 -13.70
CA GLY A 214 12.58 10.03 -13.66
C GLY A 214 12.87 11.53 -13.75
N GLY A 215 11.94 12.34 -14.23
CA GLY A 215 12.07 13.79 -14.47
C GLY A 215 13.07 14.14 -15.57
N MET A 216 13.03 15.39 -16.05
CA MET A 216 13.97 15.95 -17.03
C MET A 216 15.24 16.51 -16.38
N ALA A 217 15.53 16.20 -15.14
CA ALA A 217 16.70 16.71 -14.43
C ALA A 217 17.99 16.05 -14.93
N ALA A 218 19.13 16.73 -14.71
CA ALA A 218 20.45 16.15 -14.97
C ALA A 218 20.70 14.83 -14.24
N ARG A 219 20.00 14.59 -13.14
CA ARG A 219 19.93 13.32 -12.40
C ARG A 219 18.47 12.87 -12.29
N PRO A 220 18.01 12.00 -13.19
CA PRO A 220 16.67 11.42 -13.11
C PRO A 220 16.50 10.64 -11.80
N THR A 221 15.36 10.81 -11.15
CA THR A 221 15.03 10.14 -9.88
C THR A 221 13.62 9.61 -9.92
N ILE A 222 13.43 8.38 -9.46
CA ILE A 222 12.12 7.77 -9.28
C ILE A 222 11.89 7.57 -7.78
N PHE A 223 10.68 7.84 -7.30
CA PHE A 223 10.29 7.57 -5.92
C PHE A 223 9.26 6.44 -5.84
N ARG A 224 8.23 6.48 -6.70
CA ARG A 224 7.27 5.39 -6.83
C ARG A 224 7.68 4.51 -8.00
N SER A 225 8.08 3.29 -7.71
CA SER A 225 8.38 2.28 -8.70
C SER A 225 8.06 0.89 -8.16
N THR A 226 7.57 0.04 -9.03
CA THR A 226 7.36 -1.39 -8.77
C THR A 226 8.57 -2.24 -9.11
N MET A 227 9.62 -1.63 -9.70
CA MET A 227 10.79 -2.31 -10.25
C MET A 227 12.08 -2.03 -9.49
N MET A 228 12.12 -0.99 -8.68
CA MET A 228 13.34 -0.58 -7.97
C MET A 228 13.02 0.24 -6.71
N PRO A 229 13.97 0.33 -5.75
CA PRO A 229 13.74 1.09 -4.54
C PRO A 229 13.55 2.59 -4.83
N PRO A 230 12.84 3.31 -3.98
CA PRO A 230 12.78 4.78 -4.04
C PRO A 230 14.19 5.41 -4.04
N ASP A 231 14.35 6.52 -4.76
CA ASP A 231 15.62 7.26 -4.76
C ASP A 231 16.02 7.66 -3.34
N LYS A 232 17.28 7.38 -2.97
CA LYS A 232 17.78 7.58 -1.60
C LYS A 232 17.72 9.02 -1.11
N GLN A 233 17.89 10.01 -2.00
CA GLN A 233 17.83 11.42 -1.61
C GLN A 233 16.39 11.85 -1.34
N LEU A 234 15.45 11.40 -2.19
CA LEU A 234 14.04 11.68 -2.00
C LEU A 234 13.50 10.93 -0.76
N LEU A 235 14.03 9.73 -0.49
CA LEU A 235 13.63 8.90 0.64
C LEU A 235 14.03 9.52 1.98
N LYS A 236 15.25 10.09 2.07
CA LYS A 236 15.78 10.69 3.29
C LYS A 236 14.88 11.78 3.88
N ASP A 237 14.18 12.52 3.02
CA ASP A 237 13.29 13.61 3.40
C ASP A 237 11.81 13.23 3.26
N SER A 238 11.49 11.92 3.25
CA SER A 238 10.12 11.43 3.19
C SER A 238 9.68 10.83 4.51
N ASP A 239 8.38 10.63 4.66
CA ASP A 239 7.79 9.96 5.82
C ASP A 239 7.60 8.45 5.56
N LEU A 240 8.05 7.94 4.40
CA LEU A 240 7.85 6.55 3.99
C LEU A 240 8.62 5.54 4.87
N PRO A 241 9.88 5.77 5.26
CA PRO A 241 10.60 4.84 6.14
C PRO A 241 9.92 4.65 7.49
N GLU A 242 9.42 5.74 8.08
CA GLU A 242 8.71 5.73 9.36
C GLU A 242 7.38 4.98 9.22
N LEU A 243 6.62 5.27 8.14
CA LEU A 243 5.38 4.56 7.85
C LEU A 243 5.60 3.06 7.73
N VAL A 244 6.58 2.64 6.92
CA VAL A 244 6.82 1.21 6.69
C VAL A 244 7.31 0.52 7.97
N ARG A 245 8.12 1.19 8.79
CA ARG A 245 8.54 0.64 10.09
C ARG A 245 7.33 0.41 10.99
N GLU A 246 6.44 1.38 11.13
CA GLU A 246 5.23 1.25 11.95
C GLU A 246 4.31 0.14 11.42
N LEU A 247 4.14 0.06 10.08
CA LEU A 247 3.39 -1.03 9.45
C LEU A 247 4.00 -2.41 9.75
N ARG A 248 5.33 -2.55 9.62
CA ARG A 248 6.04 -3.80 9.91
C ARG A 248 5.85 -4.28 11.35
N GLU A 249 5.92 -3.36 12.30
CA GLU A 249 5.69 -3.68 13.72
C GLU A 249 4.28 -4.22 13.94
N ILE A 250 3.27 -3.62 13.29
CA ILE A 250 1.87 -4.04 13.39
C ILE A 250 1.65 -5.41 12.74
N ILE A 251 2.15 -5.60 11.51
CA ILE A 251 1.93 -6.86 10.78
C ILE A 251 2.91 -7.98 11.17
N ASN A 252 3.90 -7.67 11.99
CA ASN A 252 4.89 -8.60 12.56
C ASN A 252 5.70 -9.40 11.51
N VAL A 253 6.33 -8.69 10.56
CA VAL A 253 7.14 -9.27 9.47
C VAL A 253 8.54 -8.65 9.37
#